data_0d2fee58f614b55d3c13cb96a608dfcc
#
_entry.id   0d2fee58f614b55d3c13cb96a608dfcc
#
_cell.length_a   1.000
_cell.length_b   1.000
_cell.length_c   1.000
_cell.angle_alpha   90.00
_cell.angle_beta   90.00
_cell.angle_gamma   90.00
#
_symmetry.space_group_name_H-M   'P 1'
#
loop_
_entity.id
_entity.type
_entity.pdbx_description
1 polymer ?
#
loop_
_entity_poly.entity_id
_entity_poly.type
_entity_poly.pdbx_seq_one_letter_code
_entity_poly.pdbx_strand_id
1 'polypeptide(L)'
;MVKIFFLLNLLLFASFSNAKLIKTKDPKALCSNGEQATFTFFEGNTNNWLMYIQGGGVAANEDQYRSRNDGLKSPAVSNERGKTFMVEDFINNNYNVIYIPYCSNDIHQGTHVNNIDGKKVYFHGRYIIEDIFNQYD
;
A
#
# COMPACT_ATOMS: atom_id res chain seq x y z
N MET A 1 15.68 42.17 42.37
CA MET A 1 14.55 41.73 41.51
C MET A 1 15.07 40.73 40.51
N VAL A 2 14.82 39.44 40.74
CA VAL A 2 15.26 38.35 39.82
C VAL A 2 14.07 38.04 38.91
N LYS A 3 14.23 38.30 37.62
CA LYS A 3 13.22 37.91 36.60
C LYS A 3 13.46 36.45 36.25
N ILE A 4 12.58 35.56 36.72
CA ILE A 4 12.54 34.17 36.34
C ILE A 4 11.83 34.10 34.99
N PHE A 5 12.58 33.81 33.91
CA PHE A 5 12.04 33.45 32.60
C PHE A 5 11.61 31.99 32.65
N PHE A 6 10.30 31.75 32.71
CA PHE A 6 9.72 30.42 32.42
C PHE A 6 9.81 30.18 30.93
N LEU A 7 10.80 29.40 30.50
CA LEU A 7 10.84 28.81 29.16
C LEU A 7 9.83 27.66 29.14
N LEU A 8 8.64 27.94 28.60
CA LEU A 8 7.65 26.91 28.30
C LEU A 8 8.14 26.12 27.09
N ASN A 9 8.84 25.00 27.34
CA ASN A 9 9.17 24.02 26.30
C ASN A 9 7.87 23.34 25.85
N LEU A 10 7.28 23.87 24.77
CA LEU A 10 6.21 23.23 24.04
C LEU A 10 6.82 22.04 23.29
N LEU A 11 6.87 20.88 23.95
CA LEU A 11 7.17 19.62 23.30
C LEU A 11 6.03 19.33 22.31
N LEU A 12 6.21 19.74 21.07
CA LEU A 12 5.44 19.26 19.93
C LEU A 12 5.74 17.76 19.79
N PHE A 13 4.91 16.93 20.39
CA PHE A 13 4.85 15.51 20.06
C PHE A 13 4.33 15.41 18.62
N ALA A 14 5.26 15.41 17.67
CA ALA A 14 4.95 14.94 16.33
C ALA A 14 4.55 13.46 16.47
N SER A 15 3.26 13.19 16.37
CA SER A 15 2.75 11.81 16.28
C SER A 15 3.29 11.20 14.99
N PHE A 16 4.45 10.55 15.09
CA PHE A 16 4.93 9.73 13.99
C PHE A 16 4.01 8.52 13.91
N SER A 17 3.07 8.55 12.97
CA SER A 17 2.36 7.33 12.61
C SER A 17 3.39 6.28 12.21
N ASN A 18 3.44 5.16 12.93
CA ASN A 18 4.33 4.05 12.66
C ASN A 18 3.87 3.35 11.37
N ALA A 19 4.42 3.79 10.23
CA ALA A 19 4.17 3.14 8.96
C ALA A 19 4.95 1.82 8.90
N LYS A 20 4.25 0.71 8.70
CA LYS A 20 4.81 -0.64 8.57
C LYS A 20 4.56 -1.15 7.16
N LEU A 21 5.63 -1.48 6.41
CA LEU A 21 5.52 -2.19 5.15
C LEU A 21 5.38 -3.69 5.47
N ILE A 22 4.32 -4.31 4.98
CA ILE A 22 3.94 -5.69 5.28
C ILE A 22 3.80 -6.46 3.97
N LYS A 23 4.30 -7.70 3.94
CA LYS A 23 4.07 -8.63 2.83
C LYS A 23 2.76 -9.37 3.02
N THR A 24 2.08 -9.64 1.92
CA THR A 24 0.95 -10.59 1.89
C THR A 24 1.42 -11.99 2.30
N LYS A 25 0.53 -12.80 2.83
CA LYS A 25 0.82 -14.14 3.38
C LYS A 25 0.42 -15.27 2.43
N ASP A 26 -0.69 -15.10 1.70
CA ASP A 26 -1.11 -16.08 0.69
C ASP A 26 -0.07 -16.16 -0.43
N PRO A 27 0.50 -17.34 -0.73
CA PRO A 27 1.47 -17.51 -1.81
C PRO A 27 0.91 -17.16 -3.21
N LYS A 28 -0.40 -17.00 -3.36
CA LYS A 28 -1.05 -16.53 -4.58
C LYS A 28 -1.16 -15.01 -4.66
N ALA A 29 -0.97 -14.28 -3.57
CA ALA A 29 -1.07 -12.83 -3.52
C ALA A 29 0.19 -12.17 -4.12
N LEU A 30 0.36 -12.32 -5.43
CA LEU A 30 1.55 -11.92 -6.20
C LEU A 30 1.29 -10.68 -7.04
N CYS A 31 2.28 -9.80 -7.12
CA CYS A 31 2.36 -8.77 -8.16
C CYS A 31 2.58 -9.37 -9.55
N SER A 32 2.41 -8.60 -10.60
CA SER A 32 2.52 -9.10 -11.98
C SER A 32 3.88 -9.70 -12.32
N ASN A 33 4.96 -9.26 -11.66
CA ASN A 33 6.31 -9.81 -11.82
C ASN A 33 6.54 -11.14 -11.08
N GLY A 34 5.55 -11.62 -10.32
CA GLY A 34 5.64 -12.86 -9.54
C GLY A 34 6.20 -12.71 -8.13
N GLU A 35 6.52 -11.51 -7.69
CA GLU A 35 6.92 -11.25 -6.32
C GLU A 35 5.71 -11.10 -5.40
N GLN A 36 5.91 -11.47 -4.13
CA GLN A 36 4.87 -11.34 -3.10
C GLN A 36 4.48 -9.86 -2.94
N ALA A 37 3.19 -9.56 -3.03
CA ALA A 37 2.69 -8.19 -2.88
C ALA A 37 2.97 -7.62 -1.49
N THR A 38 3.02 -6.30 -1.40
CA THR A 38 3.20 -5.56 -0.15
C THR A 38 2.09 -4.53 0.02
N PHE A 39 1.83 -4.17 1.26
CA PHE A 39 0.96 -3.05 1.62
C PHE A 39 1.54 -2.29 2.80
N THR A 40 1.10 -1.05 3.01
CA THR A 40 1.54 -0.25 4.15
C THR A 40 0.41 -0.12 5.17
N PHE A 41 0.69 -0.43 6.41
CA PHE A 41 -0.19 -0.19 7.54
C PHE A 41 0.31 1.03 8.34
N PHE A 42 -0.58 1.99 8.54
CA PHE A 42 -0.38 3.13 9.42
C PHE A 42 -1.25 2.91 10.65
N GLU A 43 -0.60 2.66 11.77
CA GLU A 43 -1.27 2.42 13.04
C GLU A 43 -1.79 3.74 13.63
N GLY A 44 -3.09 3.82 13.85
CA GLY A 44 -3.77 4.92 14.54
C GLY A 44 -4.09 4.56 15.98
N ASN A 45 -4.69 5.51 16.68
CA ASN A 45 -5.11 5.33 18.08
C ASN A 45 -6.65 5.42 18.25
N THR A 46 -7.40 5.36 17.15
CA THR A 46 -8.86 5.33 17.14
C THR A 46 -9.37 3.96 16.70
N ASN A 47 -10.66 3.70 16.88
CA ASN A 47 -11.33 2.51 16.34
C ASN A 47 -11.75 2.68 14.88
N ASN A 48 -11.37 3.78 14.24
CA ASN A 48 -11.71 4.06 12.85
C ASN A 48 -10.67 3.46 11.91
N TRP A 49 -11.14 2.87 10.83
CA TRP A 49 -10.32 2.21 9.82
C TRP A 49 -10.57 2.82 8.43
N LEU A 50 -9.52 2.91 7.64
CA LEU A 50 -9.56 3.20 6.22
C LEU A 50 -8.72 2.17 5.48
N MET A 51 -9.31 1.52 4.47
CA MET A 51 -8.56 0.75 3.49
C MET A 51 -8.58 1.51 2.17
N TYR A 52 -7.40 1.93 1.72
CA TYR A 52 -7.23 2.62 0.44
C TYR A 52 -6.58 1.70 -0.57
N ILE A 53 -7.27 1.45 -1.66
CA ILE A 53 -6.82 0.60 -2.76
C ILE A 53 -6.39 1.52 -3.90
N GLN A 54 -5.09 1.57 -4.18
CA GLN A 54 -4.54 2.41 -5.23
C GLN A 54 -5.03 1.94 -6.60
N GLY A 55 -5.51 2.88 -7.42
CA GLY A 55 -5.82 2.62 -8.81
C GLY A 55 -4.58 2.59 -9.70
N GLY A 56 -4.71 2.04 -10.90
CA GLY A 56 -3.61 1.98 -11.88
C GLY A 56 -4.06 1.56 -13.28
N GLY A 57 -5.37 1.36 -13.47
CA GLY A 57 -5.94 0.92 -14.74
C GLY A 57 -5.70 -0.57 -15.03
N VAL A 58 -6.00 -1.03 -16.22
CA VAL A 58 -5.91 -2.42 -16.65
C VAL A 58 -4.94 -2.58 -17.83
N ALA A 59 -4.25 -3.69 -17.91
CA ALA A 59 -3.56 -4.14 -19.11
C ALA A 59 -4.46 -5.17 -19.83
N ALA A 60 -5.23 -4.71 -20.81
CA ALA A 60 -6.18 -5.55 -21.54
C ALA A 60 -5.52 -6.43 -22.61
N ASN A 61 -4.26 -6.17 -22.96
CA ASN A 61 -3.46 -6.97 -23.89
C ASN A 61 -1.97 -6.87 -23.54
N GLU A 62 -1.15 -7.67 -24.23
CA GLU A 62 0.28 -7.75 -23.97
C GLU A 62 1.02 -6.43 -24.21
N ASP A 63 0.68 -5.70 -25.27
CA ASP A 63 1.34 -4.42 -25.58
C ASP A 63 1.07 -3.36 -24.51
N GLN A 64 -0.15 -3.32 -24.01
CA GLN A 64 -0.48 -2.47 -22.86
C GLN A 64 0.29 -2.90 -21.61
N TYR A 65 0.46 -4.19 -21.36
CA TYR A 65 1.28 -4.67 -20.25
C TYR A 65 2.76 -4.29 -20.42
N ARG A 66 3.33 -4.46 -21.62
CA ARG A 66 4.73 -4.09 -21.89
C ARG A 66 5.00 -2.60 -21.65
N SER A 67 4.08 -1.75 -22.07
CA SER A 67 4.20 -0.29 -21.94
C SER A 67 4.04 0.23 -20.51
N ARG A 68 3.59 -0.60 -19.56
CA ARG A 68 3.38 -0.19 -18.18
C ARG A 68 4.68 0.04 -17.42
N ASN A 69 4.65 1.04 -16.54
CA ASN A 69 5.73 1.31 -15.59
C ASN A 69 5.97 0.09 -14.68
N ASP A 70 7.22 -0.20 -14.39
CA ASP A 70 7.61 -1.35 -13.56
C ASP A 70 7.09 -1.24 -12.12
N GLY A 71 6.91 -0.04 -11.60
CA GLY A 71 6.26 0.18 -10.31
C GLY A 71 4.79 -0.28 -10.25
N LEU A 72 4.13 -0.47 -11.41
CA LEU A 72 2.79 -1.08 -11.49
C LEU A 72 2.82 -2.60 -11.70
N LYS A 73 4.01 -3.21 -11.70
CA LYS A 73 4.23 -4.64 -11.91
C LYS A 73 4.86 -5.33 -10.71
N SER A 74 5.51 -4.57 -9.83
CA SER A 74 6.30 -5.04 -8.69
C SER A 74 5.78 -4.50 -7.37
N PRO A 75 6.08 -5.18 -6.24
CA PRO A 75 5.67 -4.71 -4.93
C PRO A 75 6.37 -3.39 -4.56
N ALA A 76 5.73 -2.59 -3.72
CA ALA A 76 6.39 -1.45 -3.09
C ALA A 76 7.51 -1.96 -2.16
N VAL A 77 8.68 -1.30 -2.24
CA VAL A 77 9.87 -1.67 -1.46
C VAL A 77 10.12 -0.77 -0.26
N SER A 78 9.33 0.29 -0.12
CA SER A 78 9.41 1.26 0.98
C SER A 78 8.04 1.76 1.38
N ASN A 79 7.96 2.35 2.57
CA ASN A 79 6.75 3.05 3.01
C ASN A 79 6.46 4.21 2.07
N GLU A 80 5.42 4.08 1.27
CA GLU A 80 5.04 4.98 0.18
C GLU A 80 4.44 6.31 0.68
N ARG A 81 5.05 6.96 1.69
CA ARG A 81 4.54 8.23 2.24
C ARG A 81 4.36 9.31 1.16
N GLY A 82 5.24 9.34 0.17
CA GLY A 82 5.11 10.29 -0.95
C GLY A 82 3.93 10.03 -1.88
N LYS A 83 3.30 8.84 -1.80
CA LYS A 83 2.12 8.48 -2.59
C LYS A 83 0.84 8.44 -1.75
N THR A 84 0.92 8.71 -0.45
CA THR A 84 -0.21 8.61 0.49
C THR A 84 -0.96 9.91 0.68
N PHE A 85 -0.74 10.93 -0.15
CA PHE A 85 -1.44 12.23 -0.02
C PHE A 85 -2.97 12.08 0.01
N MET A 86 -3.53 11.05 -0.65
CA MET A 86 -4.97 10.75 -0.63
C MET A 86 -5.49 10.27 0.72
N VAL A 87 -4.60 9.79 1.60
CA VAL A 87 -4.96 9.23 2.91
C VAL A 87 -4.32 9.98 4.07
N GLU A 88 -3.57 11.05 3.79
CA GLU A 88 -2.81 11.80 4.78
C GLU A 88 -3.72 12.41 5.87
N ASP A 89 -4.87 12.93 5.48
CA ASP A 89 -5.83 13.48 6.45
C ASP A 89 -6.34 12.42 7.42
N PHE A 90 -6.55 11.19 6.97
CA PHE A 90 -6.96 10.08 7.83
C PHE A 90 -5.85 9.67 8.78
N ILE A 91 -4.60 9.61 8.28
CA ILE A 91 -3.42 9.32 9.11
C ILE A 91 -3.26 10.40 10.19
N ASN A 92 -3.38 11.68 9.83
CA ASN A 92 -3.27 12.81 10.75
C ASN A 92 -4.41 12.86 11.77
N ASN A 93 -5.57 12.30 11.45
CA ASN A 93 -6.70 12.12 12.36
C ASN A 93 -6.67 10.78 13.12
N ASN A 94 -5.51 10.11 13.16
CA ASN A 94 -5.26 8.88 13.92
C ASN A 94 -6.14 7.68 13.55
N TYR A 95 -6.60 7.59 12.30
CA TYR A 95 -7.21 6.38 11.76
C TYR A 95 -6.18 5.28 11.61
N ASN A 96 -6.61 4.03 11.74
CA ASN A 96 -5.85 2.87 11.24
C ASN A 96 -6.00 2.85 9.72
N VAL A 97 -4.90 3.00 8.98
CA VAL A 97 -4.95 3.09 7.53
C VAL A 97 -4.17 1.94 6.90
N ILE A 98 -4.84 1.18 6.03
CA ILE A 98 -4.20 0.19 5.16
C ILE A 98 -4.13 0.79 3.76
N TYR A 99 -2.91 1.00 3.26
CA TYR A 99 -2.65 1.47 1.91
C TYR A 99 -2.16 0.32 1.05
N ILE A 100 -2.92 -0.03 0.01
CA ILE A 100 -2.64 -1.14 -0.90
C ILE A 100 -2.13 -0.57 -2.22
N PRO A 101 -0.81 -0.68 -2.52
CA PRO A 101 -0.25 -0.28 -3.80
C PRO A 101 -0.77 -1.15 -4.94
N TYR A 102 -0.83 -0.57 -6.13
CA TYR A 102 -1.28 -1.29 -7.31
C TYR A 102 -0.11 -1.95 -8.05
N CYS A 103 -0.13 -3.27 -8.17
CA CYS A 103 0.93 -4.02 -8.86
C CYS A 103 0.43 -5.20 -9.70
N SER A 104 -0.87 -5.34 -9.88
CA SER A 104 -1.48 -6.54 -10.50
C SER A 104 -1.99 -6.33 -11.94
N ASN A 105 -2.11 -5.10 -12.41
CA ASN A 105 -2.55 -4.71 -13.77
C ASN A 105 -3.94 -5.20 -14.20
N ASP A 106 -4.82 -5.58 -13.27
CA ASP A 106 -6.10 -6.26 -13.44
C ASP A 106 -7.25 -5.62 -12.66
N ILE A 107 -7.08 -4.35 -12.24
CA ILE A 107 -8.03 -3.61 -11.36
C ILE A 107 -8.37 -4.36 -10.06
N HIS A 108 -7.40 -5.08 -9.50
CA HIS A 108 -7.52 -5.89 -8.29
C HIS A 108 -8.56 -7.04 -8.35
N GLN A 109 -8.88 -7.55 -9.54
CA GLN A 109 -9.94 -8.55 -9.70
C GLN A 109 -9.47 -9.88 -10.32
N GLY A 110 -8.28 -9.92 -10.89
CA GLY A 110 -7.78 -11.07 -11.61
C GLY A 110 -7.30 -12.22 -10.70
N THR A 111 -7.32 -13.42 -11.28
CA THR A 111 -6.86 -14.66 -10.63
C THR A 111 -6.08 -15.55 -11.60
N HIS A 112 -5.61 -15.02 -12.73
CA HIS A 112 -5.01 -15.83 -13.81
C HIS A 112 -3.53 -15.48 -14.03
N VAL A 113 -2.86 -16.36 -14.76
CA VAL A 113 -1.46 -16.22 -15.15
C VAL A 113 -1.37 -16.28 -16.68
N ASN A 114 -0.63 -15.35 -17.26
CA ASN A 114 -0.28 -15.36 -18.68
C ASN A 114 1.21 -15.60 -18.89
N ASN A 115 1.58 -15.96 -20.13
CA ASN A 115 2.98 -15.97 -20.56
C ASN A 115 3.18 -14.81 -21.54
N ILE A 116 3.99 -13.85 -21.17
CA ILE A 116 4.34 -12.69 -22.01
C ILE A 116 5.86 -12.66 -22.15
N ASP A 117 6.35 -12.70 -23.40
CA ASP A 117 7.78 -12.74 -23.72
C ASP A 117 8.54 -13.89 -23.02
N GLY A 118 7.90 -15.07 -22.90
CA GLY A 118 8.48 -16.24 -22.25
C GLY A 118 8.52 -16.18 -20.71
N LYS A 119 7.93 -15.15 -20.12
CA LYS A 119 7.84 -14.97 -18.64
C LYS A 119 6.42 -15.10 -18.16
N LYS A 120 6.24 -15.76 -17.01
CA LYS A 120 4.94 -15.78 -16.34
C LYS A 120 4.63 -14.39 -15.80
N VAL A 121 3.44 -13.90 -16.12
CA VAL A 121 2.87 -12.64 -15.62
C VAL A 121 1.60 -12.97 -14.84
N TYR A 122 1.54 -12.48 -13.63
CA TYR A 122 0.47 -12.77 -12.69
C TYR A 122 -0.53 -11.62 -12.64
N PHE A 123 -1.78 -11.92 -12.89
CA PHE A 123 -2.92 -11.04 -12.74
C PHE A 123 -3.71 -11.50 -11.51
N HIS A 124 -3.15 -11.27 -10.35
CA HIS A 124 -3.57 -11.87 -9.07
C HIS A 124 -4.12 -10.84 -8.08
N GLY A 125 -4.64 -9.73 -8.58
CA GLY A 125 -5.13 -8.63 -7.76
C GLY A 125 -6.20 -9.04 -6.76
N ARG A 126 -7.07 -9.98 -7.12
CA ARG A 126 -8.08 -10.53 -6.20
C ARG A 126 -7.45 -11.22 -4.99
N TYR A 127 -6.45 -12.06 -5.20
CA TYR A 127 -5.78 -12.76 -4.09
C TYR A 127 -5.05 -11.79 -3.16
N ILE A 128 -4.50 -10.68 -3.69
CA ILE A 128 -3.88 -9.62 -2.89
C ILE A 128 -4.91 -9.00 -1.95
N ILE A 129 -6.05 -8.60 -2.49
CA ILE A 129 -7.10 -7.96 -1.69
C ILE A 129 -7.68 -8.92 -0.66
N GLU A 130 -8.02 -10.15 -1.05
CA GLU A 130 -8.56 -11.18 -0.14
C GLU A 130 -7.59 -11.49 1.00
N ASP A 131 -6.29 -11.63 0.72
CA ASP A 131 -5.28 -11.89 1.76
C ASP A 131 -5.19 -10.74 2.77
N ILE A 132 -5.18 -9.49 2.29
CA ILE A 132 -5.09 -8.32 3.17
C ILE A 132 -6.35 -8.21 4.04
N PHE A 133 -7.53 -8.39 3.47
CA PHE A 133 -8.78 -8.40 4.24
C PHE A 133 -8.73 -9.48 5.35
N ASN A 134 -8.32 -10.69 5.01
CA ASN A 134 -8.25 -11.80 5.97
C ASN A 134 -7.22 -11.59 7.09
N GLN A 135 -6.28 -10.65 6.95
CA GLN A 135 -5.31 -10.32 7.99
C GLN A 135 -5.87 -9.37 9.06
N TYR A 136 -6.95 -8.65 8.75
CA TYR A 136 -7.53 -7.59 9.59
C TYR A 136 -9.03 -7.78 9.88
N ASP A 137 -9.59 -8.94 9.52
CA ASP A 137 -10.99 -9.33 9.81
C ASP A 137 -11.19 -9.81 11.26
#